data_8492c85ca557f343f3fb47c9bf2fd0c8
#
_entry.id   8492c85ca557f343f3fb47c9bf2fd0c8
#
_cell.length_a   1.000
_cell.length_b   1.000
_cell.length_c   1.000
_cell.angle_alpha   90.00
_cell.angle_beta   90.00
_cell.angle_gamma   90.00
#
_symmetry.space_group_name_H-M   'P 1'
#
loop_
_entity.id
_entity.type
_entity.pdbx_description
1 polymer ?
#
loop_
_entity_poly.entity_id
_entity_poly.type
_entity_poly.pdbx_seq_one_letter_code
_entity_poly.pdbx_strand_id
1 'polypeptide(L)'
;MVIEKNARIVQKESWGDYHLFSLEAASIARAAKPGQFMMVKIQSQFCPLLRRPFGIHGRTNDAVEIFFKVAGHGTALLAAKKTGEMLDILGPLGKGFGLEDALPGKTIWAVAGGRGIAPFKLWAEEARSRGARLKILYGGRTRADLPIADRFRQAGFETACSTDDGSIGFKGFVSELLEAEIRKARPDGLYACGPDPMMAAVSRIALGENIPCRLSLESQMGCGFGACWGCVKKIRRAGSEDWVKICEEGPVFKAGEIVWEEETP
;
A
#
# COMPACT_ATOMS: atom_id res chain seq x y z
N MET A 1 13.11 10.12 10.00
CA MET A 1 11.94 9.99 10.89
C MET A 1 11.70 11.32 11.59
N VAL A 2 10.50 11.87 11.45
CA VAL A 2 10.09 13.18 11.99
C VAL A 2 8.77 12.99 12.75
N ILE A 3 8.54 13.79 13.80
CA ILE A 3 7.26 13.87 14.50
C ILE A 3 6.65 15.22 14.17
N GLU A 4 5.45 15.22 13.59
CA GLU A 4 4.63 16.41 13.40
C GLU A 4 3.37 16.29 14.27
N LYS A 5 3.32 17.09 15.34
CA LYS A 5 2.23 17.02 16.34
C LYS A 5 0.95 17.73 15.90
N ASN A 6 1.04 18.59 14.92
CA ASN A 6 -0.05 19.46 14.48
C ASN A 6 -0.27 19.37 12.96
N ALA A 7 -0.24 18.14 12.41
CA ALA A 7 -0.56 17.92 11.00
C ALA A 7 -2.06 18.17 10.77
N ARG A 8 -2.40 19.29 10.13
CA ARG A 8 -3.78 19.70 9.89
C ARG A 8 -4.38 18.91 8.73
N ILE A 9 -5.61 18.43 8.90
CA ILE A 9 -6.39 17.85 7.82
C ILE A 9 -6.81 19.01 6.89
N VAL A 10 -6.19 19.12 5.71
CA VAL A 10 -6.50 20.18 4.76
C VAL A 10 -7.54 19.76 3.72
N GLN A 11 -7.67 18.48 3.46
CA GLN A 11 -8.68 17.93 2.57
C GLN A 11 -9.14 16.57 3.05
N LYS A 12 -10.43 16.29 2.86
CA LYS A 12 -11.07 15.01 3.15
C LYS A 12 -12.03 14.65 2.06
N GLU A 13 -11.94 13.44 1.55
CA GLU A 13 -12.89 12.83 0.63
C GLU A 13 -13.32 11.47 1.15
N SER A 14 -14.52 11.03 0.79
CA SER A 14 -15.12 9.80 1.32
C SER A 14 -15.97 9.08 0.29
N TRP A 15 -15.88 7.74 0.28
CA TRP A 15 -16.66 6.82 -0.57
C TRP A 15 -17.11 5.63 0.30
N GLY A 16 -18.27 5.73 0.92
CA GLY A 16 -18.69 4.76 1.93
C GLY A 16 -17.67 4.68 3.07
N ASP A 17 -17.13 3.48 3.30
CA ASP A 17 -16.12 3.25 4.34
C ASP A 17 -14.70 3.67 3.95
N TYR A 18 -14.48 4.12 2.71
CA TYR A 18 -13.17 4.54 2.23
C TYR A 18 -12.99 6.05 2.33
N HIS A 19 -11.81 6.47 2.75
CA HIS A 19 -11.47 7.86 2.96
C HIS A 19 -10.08 8.19 2.41
N LEU A 20 -9.95 9.40 1.87
CA LEU A 20 -8.70 10.03 1.49
C LEU A 20 -8.55 11.32 2.29
N PHE A 21 -7.48 11.42 3.06
CA PHE A 21 -7.13 12.63 3.80
C PHE A 21 -5.82 13.20 3.27
N SER A 22 -5.77 14.51 3.08
CA SER A 22 -4.54 15.26 2.88
C SER A 22 -4.18 15.97 4.19
N LEU A 23 -2.96 15.74 4.66
CA LEU A 23 -2.43 16.22 5.94
C LEU A 23 -1.26 17.18 5.68
N GLU A 24 -1.37 18.40 6.19
CA GLU A 24 -0.29 19.38 6.13
C GLU A 24 0.88 18.92 7.00
N ALA A 25 1.96 18.49 6.38
CA ALA A 25 3.10 17.86 7.02
C ALA A 25 4.35 17.96 6.12
N ALA A 26 4.84 19.18 5.94
CA ALA A 26 5.87 19.51 4.98
C ALA A 26 7.17 18.72 5.16
N SER A 27 7.61 18.50 6.42
CA SER A 27 8.84 17.76 6.69
C SER A 27 8.72 16.28 6.31
N ILE A 28 7.56 15.69 6.55
CA ILE A 28 7.28 14.30 6.16
C ILE A 28 7.10 14.21 4.64
N ALA A 29 6.35 15.14 4.04
CA ALA A 29 6.08 15.16 2.61
C ALA A 29 7.36 15.18 1.77
N ARG A 30 8.31 16.07 2.11
CA ARG A 30 9.59 16.19 1.40
C ARG A 30 10.49 14.96 1.54
N ALA A 31 10.40 14.25 2.66
CA ALA A 31 11.22 13.07 2.94
C ALA A 31 10.58 11.74 2.50
N ALA A 32 9.27 11.74 2.23
CA ALA A 32 8.51 10.54 1.90
C ALA A 32 8.95 9.92 0.56
N LYS A 33 9.04 8.58 0.54
CA LYS A 33 9.33 7.77 -0.64
C LYS A 33 8.20 6.78 -0.89
N PRO A 34 7.99 6.34 -2.14
CA PRO A 34 6.97 5.34 -2.47
C PRO A 34 7.05 4.09 -1.60
N GLY A 35 5.90 3.63 -1.11
CA GLY A 35 5.80 2.41 -0.29
C GLY A 35 6.19 2.59 1.18
N GLN A 36 6.59 3.78 1.60
CA GLN A 36 6.74 4.10 3.03
C GLN A 36 5.38 4.35 3.69
N PHE A 37 5.37 4.33 5.01
CA PHE A 37 4.18 4.57 5.83
C PHE A 37 4.45 5.60 6.92
N MET A 38 3.41 5.97 7.64
CA MET A 38 3.48 6.80 8.84
C MET A 38 2.56 6.25 9.92
N MET A 39 2.89 6.55 11.17
CA MET A 39 2.11 6.21 12.36
C MET A 39 1.29 7.42 12.80
N VAL A 40 -0.03 7.29 12.77
CA VAL A 40 -0.97 8.36 13.10
C VAL A 40 -1.57 8.13 14.48
N LYS A 41 -1.45 9.12 15.37
CA LYS A 41 -2.17 9.18 16.64
C LYS A 41 -3.53 9.85 16.39
N ILE A 42 -4.59 9.09 16.60
CA ILE A 42 -5.93 9.49 16.18
C ILE A 42 -6.54 10.49 17.16
N GLN A 43 -6.27 10.32 18.45
CA GLN A 43 -6.71 11.24 19.49
C GLN A 43 -5.75 11.24 20.69
N SER A 44 -5.87 12.26 21.57
CA SER A 44 -5.02 12.41 22.74
C SER A 44 -5.43 11.53 23.92
N GLN A 45 -6.65 10.97 23.90
CA GLN A 45 -7.18 10.11 24.97
C GLN A 45 -6.60 8.69 24.88
N PHE A 46 -6.83 7.89 25.93
CA PHE A 46 -6.26 6.55 26.07
C PHE A 46 -6.81 5.49 25.10
N CYS A 47 -7.96 5.70 24.46
CA CYS A 47 -8.53 4.74 23.52
C CYS A 47 -8.81 5.39 22.15
N PRO A 48 -8.10 5.00 21.09
CA PRO A 48 -7.02 4.01 21.05
C PRO A 48 -5.68 4.60 21.54
N LEU A 49 -4.99 3.87 22.39
CA LEU A 49 -3.70 4.29 22.97
C LEU A 49 -2.60 4.38 21.91
N LEU A 50 -2.48 3.33 21.09
CA LEU A 50 -1.40 3.22 20.10
C LEU A 50 -1.74 3.98 18.83
N ARG A 51 -0.71 4.46 18.13
CA ARG A 51 -0.78 4.97 16.76
C ARG A 51 -1.24 3.87 15.80
N ARG A 52 -1.74 4.25 14.64
CA ARG A 52 -2.10 3.33 13.54
C ARG A 52 -1.21 3.58 12.34
N PRO A 53 -0.70 2.52 11.69
CA PRO A 53 0.08 2.65 10.47
C PRO A 53 -0.83 2.96 9.28
N PHE A 54 -0.40 3.91 8.45
CA PHE A 54 -1.02 4.24 7.17
C PHE A 54 0.06 4.39 6.11
N GLY A 55 -0.08 3.68 5.00
CA GLY A 55 0.77 3.88 3.83
C GLY A 55 0.63 5.30 3.29
N ILE A 56 1.73 5.90 2.87
CA ILE A 56 1.72 7.20 2.19
C ILE A 56 1.17 6.99 0.79
N HIS A 57 -0.02 7.55 0.53
CA HIS A 57 -0.73 7.42 -0.74
C HIS A 57 -0.18 8.37 -1.79
N GLY A 58 0.02 9.62 -1.41
CA GLY A 58 0.51 10.67 -2.26
C GLY A 58 1.20 11.75 -1.45
N ARG A 59 1.81 12.71 -2.14
CA ARG A 59 2.41 13.89 -1.52
C ARG A 59 2.38 15.09 -2.45
N THR A 60 2.38 16.26 -1.84
CA THR A 60 2.77 17.53 -2.46
C THR A 60 4.06 18.03 -1.76
N ASN A 61 4.45 19.28 -1.97
CA ASN A 61 5.58 19.87 -1.24
C ASN A 61 5.31 19.99 0.27
N ASP A 62 4.06 20.20 0.65
CA ASP A 62 3.68 20.58 2.03
C ASP A 62 2.69 19.62 2.67
N ALA A 63 2.14 18.66 1.93
CA ALA A 63 1.14 17.73 2.45
C ALA A 63 1.40 16.27 2.02
N VAL A 64 0.99 15.34 2.88
CA VAL A 64 0.95 13.90 2.61
C VAL A 64 -0.48 13.41 2.56
N GLU A 65 -0.74 12.43 1.74
CA GLU A 65 -2.06 11.80 1.61
C GLU A 65 -2.05 10.41 2.24
N ILE A 66 -3.13 10.08 2.94
CA ILE A 66 -3.44 8.72 3.39
C ILE A 66 -4.78 8.28 2.80
N PHE A 67 -4.79 7.08 2.23
CA PHE A 67 -6.01 6.42 1.78
C PHE A 67 -6.27 5.20 2.69
N PHE A 68 -7.47 5.11 3.27
CA PHE A 68 -7.79 4.05 4.22
C PHE A 68 -9.26 3.63 4.14
N LYS A 69 -9.55 2.44 4.66
CA LYS A 69 -10.90 1.92 4.89
C LYS A 69 -11.17 1.88 6.39
N VAL A 70 -12.39 2.17 6.78
CA VAL A 70 -12.86 1.93 8.15
C VAL A 70 -12.86 0.42 8.40
N ALA A 71 -12.00 -0.03 9.31
CA ALA A 71 -11.81 -1.46 9.62
C ALA A 71 -11.92 -1.76 11.13
N GLY A 72 -12.18 -0.74 11.95
CA GLY A 72 -12.31 -0.86 13.39
C GLY A 72 -12.37 0.49 14.07
N HIS A 73 -12.43 0.50 15.40
CA HIS A 73 -12.66 1.69 16.22
C HIS A 73 -11.72 2.86 15.89
N GLY A 74 -10.42 2.63 15.80
CA GLY A 74 -9.46 3.69 15.49
C GLY A 74 -9.69 4.34 14.13
N THR A 75 -9.92 3.56 13.07
CA THR A 75 -10.19 4.10 11.73
C THR A 75 -11.57 4.75 11.65
N ALA A 76 -12.56 4.32 12.43
CA ALA A 76 -13.86 4.98 12.55
C ALA A 76 -13.72 6.37 13.19
N LEU A 77 -12.95 6.50 14.27
CA LEU A 77 -12.64 7.79 14.87
C LEU A 77 -11.87 8.72 13.92
N LEU A 78 -10.91 8.17 13.15
CA LEU A 78 -10.21 8.96 12.15
C LEU A 78 -11.16 9.42 11.04
N ALA A 79 -12.02 8.54 10.55
CA ALA A 79 -13.03 8.87 9.54
C ALA A 79 -14.03 9.94 9.99
N ALA A 80 -14.31 10.04 11.30
CA ALA A 80 -15.18 11.07 11.85
C ALA A 80 -14.53 12.47 11.93
N LYS A 81 -13.22 12.56 11.82
CA LYS A 81 -12.50 13.83 11.85
C LYS A 81 -12.86 14.74 10.69
N LYS A 82 -12.81 16.06 10.96
CA LYS A 82 -13.16 17.11 9.99
C LYS A 82 -11.92 17.82 9.48
N THR A 83 -12.04 18.43 8.31
CA THR A 83 -11.06 19.39 7.80
C THR A 83 -10.82 20.49 8.82
N GLY A 84 -9.54 20.87 9.02
CA GLY A 84 -9.09 21.81 10.06
C GLY A 84 -8.64 21.16 11.36
N GLU A 85 -9.05 19.93 11.67
CA GLU A 85 -8.57 19.22 12.85
C GLU A 85 -7.11 18.77 12.70
N MET A 86 -6.43 18.63 13.84
CA MET A 86 -5.02 18.27 13.92
C MET A 86 -4.83 16.80 14.26
N LEU A 87 -3.79 16.24 13.68
CA LEU A 87 -3.29 14.89 13.98
C LEU A 87 -1.83 14.94 14.40
N ASP A 88 -1.43 14.03 15.27
CA ASP A 88 -0.04 13.81 15.61
C ASP A 88 0.48 12.62 14.80
N ILE A 89 1.46 12.86 13.92
CA ILE A 89 1.98 11.87 13.00
C ILE A 89 3.49 11.68 13.16
N LEU A 90 3.93 10.46 12.98
CA LEU A 90 5.34 10.05 13.01
C LEU A 90 5.68 9.40 11.67
N GLY A 91 6.64 9.94 10.95
CA GLY A 91 7.05 9.42 9.64
C GLY A 91 8.14 10.24 8.96
N PRO A 92 8.46 9.94 7.69
CA PRO A 92 8.14 8.68 7.04
C PRO A 92 8.92 7.53 7.67
N LEU A 93 8.36 6.30 7.59
CA LEU A 93 8.87 5.09 8.22
C LEU A 93 9.00 3.96 7.21
N GLY A 94 9.85 2.99 7.53
CA GLY A 94 10.09 1.79 6.72
C GLY A 94 10.90 2.04 5.46
N LYS A 95 11.28 0.92 4.81
CA LYS A 95 11.94 0.88 3.51
C LYS A 95 10.86 0.74 2.43
N GLY A 96 10.73 1.75 1.59
CA GLY A 96 9.72 1.78 0.53
C GLY A 96 10.04 0.88 -0.66
N PHE A 97 9.22 1.00 -1.71
CA PHE A 97 9.50 0.39 -2.99
C PHE A 97 10.77 1.00 -3.59
N GLY A 98 11.77 0.17 -3.84
CA GLY A 98 12.85 0.57 -4.72
C GLY A 98 12.29 0.79 -6.14
N LEU A 99 12.83 1.79 -6.82
CA LEU A 99 12.46 2.11 -8.21
C LEU A 99 13.59 1.75 -9.19
N GLU A 100 14.44 0.79 -8.81
CA GLU A 100 15.57 0.34 -9.63
C GLU A 100 15.09 -0.31 -10.93
N ASP A 101 13.91 -0.97 -10.88
CA ASP A 101 13.29 -1.61 -12.03
C ASP A 101 12.44 -0.64 -12.88
N ALA A 102 12.20 0.59 -12.38
CA ALA A 102 11.43 1.62 -13.07
C ALA A 102 12.35 2.42 -14.02
N LEU A 103 12.78 1.79 -15.11
CA LEU A 103 13.67 2.38 -16.10
C LEU A 103 12.91 2.72 -17.39
N PRO A 104 13.42 3.63 -18.23
CA PRO A 104 12.84 3.94 -19.52
C PRO A 104 12.66 2.68 -20.37
N GLY A 105 11.47 2.51 -20.93
CA GLY A 105 11.11 1.36 -21.76
C GLY A 105 10.68 0.12 -21.00
N LYS A 106 10.92 0.03 -19.69
CA LYS A 106 10.43 -1.07 -18.85
C LYS A 106 8.94 -0.97 -18.59
N THR A 107 8.28 -2.10 -18.54
CA THR A 107 6.86 -2.22 -18.20
C THR A 107 6.72 -2.88 -16.83
N ILE A 108 6.22 -2.14 -15.84
CA ILE A 108 6.03 -2.63 -14.48
C ILE A 108 4.57 -2.53 -14.07
N TRP A 109 4.08 -3.53 -13.36
CA TRP A 109 2.67 -3.58 -12.97
C TRP A 109 2.51 -3.53 -11.46
N ALA A 110 1.47 -2.82 -11.02
CA ALA A 110 0.99 -2.85 -9.64
C ALA A 110 -0.24 -3.77 -9.54
N VAL A 111 -0.27 -4.62 -8.52
CA VAL A 111 -1.40 -5.51 -8.20
C VAL A 111 -1.90 -5.14 -6.82
N ALA A 112 -3.11 -4.63 -6.74
CA ALA A 112 -3.67 -4.09 -5.51
C ALA A 112 -4.98 -4.76 -5.12
N GLY A 113 -5.17 -5.07 -3.84
CA GLY A 113 -6.43 -5.57 -3.29
C GLY A 113 -7.08 -4.58 -2.32
N GLY A 114 -8.26 -4.05 -2.65
CA GLY A 114 -8.99 -3.12 -1.79
C GLY A 114 -8.14 -1.92 -1.35
N ARG A 115 -7.97 -1.73 -0.01
CA ARG A 115 -7.13 -0.65 0.53
C ARG A 115 -5.63 -0.79 0.19
N GLY A 116 -5.17 -1.95 -0.27
CA GLY A 116 -3.80 -2.16 -0.74
C GLY A 116 -3.40 -1.31 -1.95
N ILE A 117 -4.34 -0.61 -2.58
CA ILE A 117 -4.05 0.42 -3.60
C ILE A 117 -3.33 1.65 -3.01
N ALA A 118 -3.39 1.85 -1.68
CA ALA A 118 -2.88 3.04 -1.02
C ALA A 118 -1.44 3.43 -1.42
N PRO A 119 -0.42 2.56 -1.41
CA PRO A 119 0.96 2.94 -1.71
C PRO A 119 1.22 3.20 -3.20
N PHE A 120 0.28 2.89 -4.09
CA PHE A 120 0.55 2.87 -5.53
C PHE A 120 0.37 4.20 -6.26
N LYS A 121 -0.28 5.23 -5.69
CA LYS A 121 -0.34 6.55 -6.34
C LYS A 121 1.05 7.19 -6.41
N LEU A 122 1.71 7.38 -5.26
CA LEU A 122 3.05 7.96 -5.21
C LEU A 122 4.07 7.12 -5.99
N TRP A 123 3.96 5.78 -5.89
CA TRP A 123 4.81 4.87 -6.64
C TRP A 123 4.63 5.04 -8.16
N ALA A 124 3.40 5.11 -8.64
CA ALA A 124 3.10 5.24 -10.07
C ALA A 124 3.57 6.58 -10.63
N GLU A 125 3.36 7.68 -9.89
CA GLU A 125 3.82 9.01 -10.28
C GLU A 125 5.35 9.07 -10.41
N GLU A 126 6.08 8.53 -9.44
CA GLU A 126 7.55 8.52 -9.47
C GLU A 126 8.11 7.53 -10.51
N ALA A 127 7.51 6.36 -10.67
CA ALA A 127 7.94 5.40 -11.69
C ALA A 127 7.72 5.93 -13.12
N ARG A 128 6.58 6.60 -13.35
CA ARG A 128 6.30 7.27 -14.63
C ARG A 128 7.30 8.40 -14.91
N SER A 129 7.65 9.17 -13.91
CA SER A 129 8.65 10.26 -14.08
C SER A 129 10.03 9.74 -14.49
N ARG A 130 10.32 8.45 -14.23
CA ARG A 130 11.55 7.76 -14.66
C ARG A 130 11.42 7.12 -16.05
N GLY A 131 10.26 7.24 -16.69
CA GLY A 131 10.03 6.73 -18.06
C GLY A 131 9.55 5.28 -18.12
N ALA A 132 9.15 4.66 -17.01
CA ALA A 132 8.54 3.34 -17.01
C ALA A 132 7.10 3.38 -17.54
N ARG A 133 6.68 2.32 -18.23
CA ARG A 133 5.29 2.07 -18.59
C ARG A 133 4.61 1.32 -17.44
N LEU A 134 3.41 1.77 -17.08
CA LEU A 134 2.73 1.29 -15.88
C LEU A 134 1.36 0.73 -16.21
N LYS A 135 1.03 -0.39 -15.55
CA LYS A 135 -0.32 -0.94 -15.51
C LYS A 135 -0.70 -1.23 -14.06
N ILE A 136 -1.94 -0.92 -13.71
CA ILE A 136 -2.49 -1.15 -12.38
C ILE A 136 -3.60 -2.19 -12.50
N LEU A 137 -3.46 -3.29 -11.78
CA LEU A 137 -4.49 -4.30 -11.60
C LEU A 137 -5.10 -4.09 -10.21
N TYR A 138 -6.38 -3.72 -10.17
CA TYR A 138 -7.03 -3.33 -8.92
C TYR A 138 -8.24 -4.22 -8.65
N GLY A 139 -8.15 -5.05 -7.61
CA GLY A 139 -9.16 -6.03 -7.21
C GLY A 139 -9.90 -5.67 -5.94
N GLY A 140 -11.14 -6.14 -5.84
CA GLY A 140 -12.00 -6.03 -4.67
C GLY A 140 -13.16 -7.01 -4.73
N ARG A 141 -13.94 -7.10 -3.67
CA ARG A 141 -15.12 -7.97 -3.64
C ARG A 141 -16.23 -7.44 -4.55
N THR A 142 -16.42 -6.14 -4.53
CA THR A 142 -17.44 -5.43 -5.28
C THR A 142 -16.90 -4.11 -5.82
N ARG A 143 -17.64 -3.44 -6.71
CA ARG A 143 -17.32 -2.09 -7.20
C ARG A 143 -17.07 -1.08 -6.07
N ALA A 144 -17.76 -1.20 -4.94
CA ALA A 144 -17.60 -0.32 -3.80
C ALA A 144 -16.22 -0.42 -3.14
N ASP A 145 -15.51 -1.55 -3.32
CA ASP A 145 -14.15 -1.74 -2.83
C ASP A 145 -13.07 -1.10 -3.72
N LEU A 146 -13.45 -0.52 -4.85
CA LEU A 146 -12.56 0.11 -5.84
C LEU A 146 -12.83 1.63 -6.03
N PRO A 147 -13.01 2.42 -4.96
CA PRO A 147 -13.56 3.78 -5.06
C PRO A 147 -12.67 4.77 -5.82
N ILE A 148 -11.38 4.50 -5.89
CA ILE A 148 -10.42 5.41 -6.55
C ILE A 148 -9.88 4.87 -7.89
N ALA A 149 -10.47 3.80 -8.45
CA ALA A 149 -10.05 3.24 -9.74
C ALA A 149 -10.07 4.28 -10.86
N ASP A 150 -11.13 5.09 -10.93
CA ASP A 150 -11.26 6.12 -11.96
C ASP A 150 -10.25 7.27 -11.80
N ARG A 151 -9.77 7.53 -10.60
CA ARG A 151 -8.70 8.51 -10.37
C ARG A 151 -7.38 8.10 -11.02
N PHE A 152 -7.03 6.83 -10.95
CA PHE A 152 -5.85 6.31 -11.64
C PHE A 152 -6.01 6.41 -13.16
N ARG A 153 -7.20 6.10 -13.71
CA ARG A 153 -7.49 6.27 -15.14
C ARG A 153 -7.42 7.73 -15.57
N GLN A 154 -8.03 8.64 -14.81
CA GLN A 154 -7.99 10.09 -15.07
C GLN A 154 -6.57 10.66 -14.99
N ALA A 155 -5.71 10.09 -14.13
CA ALA A 155 -4.29 10.43 -14.07
C ALA A 155 -3.48 9.81 -15.23
N GLY A 156 -4.12 9.11 -16.17
CA GLY A 156 -3.49 8.53 -17.35
C GLY A 156 -2.77 7.21 -17.11
N PHE A 157 -3.10 6.47 -16.03
CA PHE A 157 -2.58 5.14 -15.79
C PHE A 157 -3.51 4.07 -16.39
N GLU A 158 -2.93 3.14 -17.14
CA GLU A 158 -3.65 1.94 -17.57
C GLU A 158 -4.12 1.17 -16.33
N THR A 159 -5.43 1.06 -16.14
CA THR A 159 -6.03 0.47 -14.94
C THR A 159 -7.09 -0.55 -15.32
N ALA A 160 -6.82 -1.81 -15.02
CA ALA A 160 -7.76 -2.92 -15.13
C ALA A 160 -8.29 -3.28 -13.73
N CYS A 161 -9.59 -3.54 -13.63
CA CYS A 161 -10.26 -3.89 -12.39
C CYS A 161 -10.75 -5.34 -12.41
N SER A 162 -10.79 -5.97 -11.22
CA SER A 162 -11.52 -7.22 -11.01
C SER A 162 -12.40 -7.12 -9.77
N THR A 163 -13.55 -7.80 -9.81
CA THR A 163 -14.41 -7.94 -8.63
C THR A 163 -14.93 -9.37 -8.53
N ASP A 164 -15.03 -9.87 -7.31
CA ASP A 164 -15.48 -11.24 -7.06
C ASP A 164 -16.91 -11.45 -7.58
N ASP A 165 -17.78 -10.43 -7.42
CA ASP A 165 -19.18 -10.45 -7.89
C ASP A 165 -19.35 -10.10 -9.37
N GLY A 166 -18.31 -9.61 -10.06
CA GLY A 166 -18.38 -9.16 -11.45
C GLY A 166 -19.04 -7.80 -11.65
N SER A 167 -19.22 -7.00 -10.60
CA SER A 167 -19.88 -5.67 -10.67
C SER A 167 -19.07 -4.62 -11.42
N ILE A 168 -17.76 -4.85 -11.63
CA ILE A 168 -16.90 -4.06 -12.52
C ILE A 168 -15.69 -4.89 -12.99
N GLY A 169 -15.37 -4.77 -14.28
CA GLY A 169 -14.16 -5.36 -14.87
C GLY A 169 -14.21 -6.87 -14.99
N PHE A 170 -13.10 -7.53 -14.71
CA PHE A 170 -12.97 -8.99 -14.70
C PHE A 170 -13.74 -9.58 -13.51
N LYS A 171 -14.55 -10.62 -13.74
CA LYS A 171 -15.23 -11.35 -12.67
C LYS A 171 -14.28 -12.40 -12.11
N GLY A 172 -13.85 -12.21 -10.85
CA GLY A 172 -12.91 -13.10 -10.17
C GLY A 172 -11.84 -12.34 -9.42
N PHE A 173 -10.85 -13.06 -8.88
CA PHE A 173 -9.77 -12.48 -8.09
C PHE A 173 -8.77 -11.72 -8.97
N VAL A 174 -8.12 -10.72 -8.37
CA VAL A 174 -7.09 -9.95 -9.07
C VAL A 174 -5.87 -10.80 -9.46
N SER A 175 -5.62 -11.91 -8.78
CA SER A 175 -4.61 -12.90 -9.17
C SER A 175 -4.96 -13.62 -10.48
N GLU A 176 -6.24 -13.93 -10.71
CA GLU A 176 -6.70 -14.51 -11.97
C GLU A 176 -6.63 -13.49 -13.11
N LEU A 177 -6.99 -12.23 -12.82
CA LEU A 177 -6.78 -11.13 -13.75
C LEU A 177 -5.29 -10.98 -14.10
N LEU A 178 -4.39 -11.06 -13.10
CA LEU A 178 -2.94 -10.99 -13.33
C LEU A 178 -2.49 -12.08 -14.30
N GLU A 179 -2.88 -13.34 -14.09
CA GLU A 179 -2.55 -14.45 -15.01
C GLU A 179 -3.08 -14.21 -16.42
N ALA A 180 -4.33 -13.72 -16.52
CA ALA A 180 -4.94 -13.41 -17.83
C ALA A 180 -4.19 -12.30 -18.56
N GLU A 181 -3.70 -11.30 -17.84
CA GLU A 181 -2.93 -10.19 -18.42
C GLU A 181 -1.50 -10.59 -18.77
N ILE A 182 -0.83 -11.42 -17.95
CA ILE A 182 0.52 -11.95 -18.24
C ILE A 182 0.52 -12.77 -19.54
N ARG A 183 -0.54 -13.53 -19.81
CA ARG A 183 -0.69 -14.27 -21.09
C ARG A 183 -0.75 -13.37 -22.32
N LYS A 184 -1.19 -12.11 -22.16
CA LYS A 184 -1.25 -11.12 -23.25
C LYS A 184 0.06 -10.36 -23.41
N ALA A 185 0.66 -9.95 -22.30
CA ALA A 185 1.91 -9.21 -22.28
C ALA A 185 2.62 -9.44 -20.94
N ARG A 186 3.89 -9.78 -20.97
CA ARG A 186 4.69 -10.05 -19.78
C ARG A 186 5.31 -8.75 -19.25
N PRO A 187 5.13 -8.39 -17.97
CA PRO A 187 5.80 -7.23 -17.36
C PRO A 187 7.27 -7.55 -17.03
N ASP A 188 8.09 -6.52 -16.92
CA ASP A 188 9.47 -6.61 -16.43
C ASP A 188 9.55 -6.71 -14.90
N GLY A 189 8.49 -6.30 -14.17
CA GLY A 189 8.42 -6.39 -12.73
C GLY A 189 7.01 -6.21 -12.19
N LEU A 190 6.75 -6.80 -11.02
CA LEU A 190 5.48 -6.74 -10.29
C LEU A 190 5.68 -6.10 -8.92
N TYR A 191 4.68 -5.32 -8.52
CA TYR A 191 4.58 -4.71 -7.20
C TYR A 191 3.19 -5.02 -6.65
N ALA A 192 3.08 -5.62 -5.46
CA ALA A 192 1.77 -5.96 -4.93
C ALA A 192 1.58 -5.48 -3.49
N CYS A 193 0.32 -5.16 -3.17
CA CYS A 193 -0.13 -4.85 -1.82
C CYS A 193 -1.61 -5.19 -1.67
N GLY A 194 -1.96 -5.87 -0.59
CA GLY A 194 -3.32 -6.31 -0.31
C GLY A 194 -3.36 -7.38 0.78
N PRO A 195 -4.47 -8.12 0.90
CA PRO A 195 -4.59 -9.23 1.84
C PRO A 195 -3.54 -10.31 1.62
N ASP A 196 -3.07 -10.96 2.71
CA ASP A 196 -2.04 -12.00 2.65
C ASP A 196 -2.37 -13.13 1.64
N PRO A 197 -3.60 -13.67 1.55
CA PRO A 197 -3.92 -14.69 0.54
C PRO A 197 -3.74 -14.20 -0.91
N MET A 198 -4.12 -12.93 -1.18
CA MET A 198 -3.91 -12.34 -2.50
C MET A 198 -2.41 -12.20 -2.81
N MET A 199 -1.62 -11.70 -1.85
CA MET A 199 -0.19 -11.51 -2.04
C MET A 199 0.54 -12.85 -2.18
N ALA A 200 0.12 -13.90 -1.47
CA ALA A 200 0.64 -15.26 -1.63
C ALA A 200 0.35 -15.80 -3.04
N ALA A 201 -0.85 -15.59 -3.57
CA ALA A 201 -1.20 -15.97 -4.94
C ALA A 201 -0.35 -15.21 -5.97
N VAL A 202 -0.25 -13.87 -5.84
CA VAL A 202 0.59 -13.04 -6.72
C VAL A 202 2.06 -13.47 -6.66
N SER A 203 2.57 -13.76 -5.45
CA SER A 203 3.94 -14.27 -5.25
C SER A 203 4.18 -15.56 -6.03
N ARG A 204 3.25 -16.52 -5.92
CA ARG A 204 3.34 -17.81 -6.60
C ARG A 204 3.34 -17.66 -8.12
N ILE A 205 2.46 -16.82 -8.66
CA ILE A 205 2.41 -16.49 -10.09
C ILE A 205 3.73 -15.87 -10.53
N ALA A 206 4.20 -14.84 -9.83
CA ALA A 206 5.44 -14.13 -10.17
C ALA A 206 6.66 -15.04 -10.19
N LEU A 207 6.79 -15.93 -9.19
CA LEU A 207 7.89 -16.90 -9.09
C LEU A 207 7.80 -17.96 -10.21
N GLY A 208 6.60 -18.47 -10.49
CA GLY A 208 6.38 -19.44 -11.59
C GLY A 208 6.71 -18.85 -12.95
N GLU A 209 6.43 -17.59 -13.17
CA GLU A 209 6.72 -16.86 -14.40
C GLU A 209 8.14 -16.25 -14.43
N ASN A 210 8.96 -16.41 -13.38
CA ASN A 210 10.26 -15.76 -13.24
C ASN A 210 10.19 -14.24 -13.42
N ILE A 211 9.17 -13.57 -12.88
CA ILE A 211 9.01 -12.12 -12.91
C ILE A 211 9.46 -11.57 -11.56
N PRO A 212 10.41 -10.62 -11.51
CA PRO A 212 10.76 -9.92 -10.26
C PRO A 212 9.52 -9.33 -9.61
N CYS A 213 9.30 -9.64 -8.32
CA CYS A 213 8.11 -9.18 -7.61
C CYS A 213 8.46 -8.67 -6.22
N ARG A 214 7.89 -7.50 -5.87
CA ARG A 214 8.02 -6.87 -4.56
C ARG A 214 6.64 -6.74 -3.92
N LEU A 215 6.55 -7.14 -2.66
CA LEU A 215 5.30 -7.16 -1.89
C LEU A 215 5.41 -6.18 -0.72
N SER A 216 4.42 -5.30 -0.58
CA SER A 216 4.28 -4.43 0.60
C SER A 216 3.37 -5.10 1.61
N LEU A 217 3.97 -5.60 2.68
CA LEU A 217 3.29 -6.35 3.73
C LEU A 217 2.62 -5.41 4.74
N GLU A 218 1.47 -5.84 5.25
CA GLU A 218 0.80 -5.21 6.38
C GLU A 218 0.98 -6.05 7.65
N SER A 219 1.06 -5.38 8.80
CA SER A 219 1.06 -6.02 10.12
C SER A 219 0.50 -5.09 11.17
N GLN A 220 0.07 -5.65 12.28
CA GLN A 220 -0.23 -4.86 13.47
C GLN A 220 1.05 -4.23 14.01
N MET A 221 1.03 -2.92 14.21
CA MET A 221 2.20 -2.18 14.68
C MET A 221 1.89 -1.47 16.00
N GLY A 222 2.76 -1.68 16.99
CA GLY A 222 2.73 -0.91 18.22
C GLY A 222 3.53 0.39 18.08
N CYS A 223 4.83 0.31 17.87
CA CYS A 223 5.72 1.48 17.77
C CYS A 223 5.90 2.01 16.35
N GLY A 224 6.04 1.17 15.34
CA GLY A 224 6.28 1.54 13.94
C GLY A 224 7.73 1.81 13.54
N PHE A 225 8.70 1.73 14.48
CA PHE A 225 10.11 2.08 14.26
C PHE A 225 11.11 1.06 14.83
N GLY A 226 10.71 -0.20 14.97
CA GLY A 226 11.64 -1.30 15.30
C GLY A 226 11.81 -1.63 16.78
N ALA A 227 11.20 -0.89 17.73
CA ALA A 227 11.46 -1.08 19.15
C ALA A 227 10.70 -2.26 19.79
N CYS A 228 9.42 -2.50 19.42
CA CYS A 228 8.52 -3.35 20.22
C CYS A 228 8.38 -4.80 19.73
N TRP A 229 8.97 -5.19 18.62
CA TRP A 229 8.85 -6.54 18.02
C TRP A 229 7.41 -7.01 17.75
N GLY A 230 6.43 -6.11 17.72
CA GLY A 230 5.02 -6.46 17.49
C GLY A 230 4.64 -6.71 16.02
N CYS A 231 5.50 -6.32 15.06
CA CYS A 231 5.20 -6.40 13.63
C CYS A 231 6.10 -7.40 12.90
N VAL A 232 6.41 -8.54 13.54
CA VAL A 232 7.32 -9.55 12.97
C VAL A 232 6.66 -10.37 11.87
N LYS A 233 7.44 -10.73 10.87
CA LYS A 233 7.09 -11.67 9.81
C LYS A 233 8.26 -12.60 9.56
N LYS A 234 7.97 -13.85 9.24
CA LYS A 234 8.98 -14.84 8.90
C LYS A 234 9.42 -14.67 7.45
N ILE A 235 10.70 -14.58 7.21
CA ILE A 235 11.30 -14.50 5.88
C ILE A 235 12.38 -15.55 5.70
N ARG A 236 12.74 -15.81 4.44
CA ARG A 236 13.84 -16.70 4.04
C ARG A 236 14.86 -15.92 3.24
N ARG A 237 16.10 -15.87 3.73
CA ARG A 237 17.26 -15.25 3.05
C ARG A 237 18.45 -16.20 3.09
N ALA A 238 19.15 -16.32 1.98
CA ALA A 238 20.35 -17.17 1.85
C ALA A 238 20.13 -18.62 2.37
N GLY A 239 18.93 -19.17 2.22
CA GLY A 239 18.60 -20.53 2.65
C GLY A 239 18.21 -20.70 4.12
N SER A 240 18.28 -19.66 4.94
CA SER A 240 17.84 -19.66 6.34
C SER A 240 16.56 -18.86 6.54
N GLU A 241 15.75 -19.28 7.53
CA GLU A 241 14.57 -18.54 7.95
C GLU A 241 14.88 -17.68 9.16
N ASP A 242 14.34 -16.48 9.19
CA ASP A 242 14.52 -15.51 10.28
C ASP A 242 13.23 -14.68 10.47
N TRP A 243 13.10 -14.08 11.65
CA TRP A 243 12.02 -13.16 11.97
C TRP A 243 12.49 -11.72 11.81
N VAL A 244 11.80 -10.95 10.99
CA VAL A 244 12.11 -9.54 10.74
C VAL A 244 10.98 -8.64 11.16
N LYS A 245 11.32 -7.42 11.57
CA LYS A 245 10.35 -6.38 11.88
C LYS A 245 9.92 -5.66 10.61
N ILE A 246 8.66 -5.79 10.21
CA ILE A 246 8.12 -5.15 9.00
C ILE A 246 8.33 -3.62 9.03
N CYS A 247 8.18 -2.98 10.19
CA CYS A 247 8.32 -1.54 10.30
C CYS A 247 9.76 -1.01 10.13
N GLU A 248 10.77 -1.86 10.26
CA GLU A 248 12.19 -1.48 10.20
C GLU A 248 12.86 -1.99 8.90
N GLU A 249 12.65 -3.28 8.58
CA GLU A 249 13.26 -3.90 7.41
C GLU A 249 12.39 -3.86 6.16
N GLY A 250 11.06 -3.75 6.33
CA GLY A 250 10.06 -3.56 5.29
C GLY A 250 9.46 -2.14 5.30
N PRO A 251 8.22 -1.98 4.87
CA PRO A 251 7.21 -3.01 4.59
C PRO A 251 7.42 -3.81 3.29
N VAL A 252 8.35 -3.40 2.43
CA VAL A 252 8.54 -4.00 1.11
C VAL A 252 9.62 -5.07 1.13
N PHE A 253 9.26 -6.27 0.64
CA PHE A 253 10.12 -7.44 0.53
C PHE A 253 10.03 -8.05 -0.85
N LYS A 254 11.05 -8.82 -1.28
CA LYS A 254 10.96 -9.64 -2.49
C LYS A 254 10.00 -10.81 -2.25
N ALA A 255 9.21 -11.16 -3.26
CA ALA A 255 8.21 -12.23 -3.14
C ALA A 255 8.82 -13.57 -2.69
N GLY A 256 10.01 -13.92 -3.17
CA GLY A 256 10.71 -15.17 -2.79
C GLY A 256 11.31 -15.16 -1.37
N GLU A 257 11.33 -14.02 -0.69
CA GLU A 257 11.81 -13.96 0.70
C GLU A 257 10.72 -14.28 1.72
N ILE A 258 9.43 -14.17 1.35
CA ILE A 258 8.34 -14.27 2.32
C ILE A 258 8.00 -15.75 2.56
N VAL A 259 7.97 -16.14 3.80
CA VAL A 259 7.43 -17.43 4.23
C VAL A 259 5.94 -17.24 4.52
N TRP A 260 5.12 -17.72 3.62
CA TRP A 260 3.68 -17.75 3.84
C TRP A 260 3.36 -18.90 4.79
N GLU A 261 2.63 -18.59 5.86
CA GLU A 261 2.05 -19.65 6.68
C GLU A 261 1.06 -20.44 5.79
N GLU A 262 1.22 -21.75 5.74
CA GLU A 262 0.21 -22.60 5.12
C GLU A 262 -1.08 -22.38 5.92
N GLU A 263 -2.17 -21.97 5.23
CA GLU A 263 -3.47 -21.97 5.85
C GLU A 263 -3.72 -23.42 6.29
N THR A 264 -3.72 -23.63 7.60
CA THR A 264 -4.19 -24.92 8.16
C THR A 264 -5.64 -25.05 7.72
N PRO A 265 -6.02 -26.13 7.04
CA PRO A 265 -7.36 -26.31 6.47
C PRO A 265 -8.45 -26.29 7.55
#